data_2f5bddd2199f5a3a87f0b3922350d550
#
_entry.id   2f5bddd2199f5a3a87f0b3922350d550
#
_cell.length_a   1.000
_cell.length_b   1.000
_cell.length_c   1.000
_cell.angle_alpha   90.00
_cell.angle_beta   90.00
_cell.angle_gamma   90.00
#
_symmetry.space_group_name_H-M   'P 1'
#
loop_
_entity.id
_entity.type
_entity.pdbx_description
1 polymer ?
#
loop_
_entity_poly.entity_id
_entity_poly.type
_entity_poly.pdbx_seq_one_letter_code
_entity_poly.pdbx_strand_id
1 'polypeptide(L)'
;MRTLIVGADSLLGRYMFDFLSGKEAGTVFPVASSDKHVDALESVMVEDEDAVRSLIERTVPDRIFYFIDQESISYAWEYPDKVVDAQIKGSLNLLEAVRKEGLQSRLVLVGSGDEYGRIGFDEVPVKETHPLLPTSVYSVAKIGQEMMTQLYHKTYGLDVVIARSFNEIAPGQADRYAVSGFCRQVAELERDRSRNKLLVGNLNVRRAFIDARDVVRALYLLAEKGIAGDLYNVGRSNSISVREVLDIILGMTDIRPEIVSAKDKVRQIDIPILEADCSKLKSLVDWEPQYDLKTTIHEMLEYWRDNV
;
A
#
# COMPACT_ATOMS: atom_id res chain seq x y z
N MET A 1 1.28 -20.36 15.61
CA MET A 1 1.81 -19.71 14.40
C MET A 1 2.48 -18.38 14.79
N ARG A 2 3.64 -18.07 14.26
CA ARG A 2 4.44 -16.86 14.52
C ARG A 2 4.38 -16.00 13.27
N THR A 3 3.78 -14.83 13.37
CA THR A 3 3.60 -13.92 12.23
C THR A 3 4.44 -12.65 12.43
N LEU A 4 5.33 -12.36 11.51
CA LEU A 4 6.11 -11.13 11.47
C LEU A 4 5.44 -10.13 10.52
N ILE A 5 5.27 -8.90 10.98
CA ILE A 5 4.81 -7.77 10.16
C ILE A 5 5.95 -6.76 10.07
N VAL A 6 6.60 -6.67 8.92
CA VAL A 6 7.63 -5.66 8.63
C VAL A 6 6.95 -4.46 7.97
N GLY A 7 7.16 -3.27 8.52
CA GLY A 7 6.44 -2.06 8.12
C GLY A 7 5.07 -1.93 8.80
N ALA A 8 4.96 -2.36 10.06
CA ALA A 8 3.76 -2.19 10.87
C ALA A 8 3.37 -0.73 11.13
N ASP A 9 4.27 0.21 10.86
CA ASP A 9 4.06 1.67 10.88
C ASP A 9 3.39 2.20 9.59
N SER A 10 3.34 1.42 8.51
CA SER A 10 2.61 1.77 7.28
C SER A 10 1.09 1.66 7.46
N LEU A 11 0.30 2.21 6.52
CA LEU A 11 -1.16 2.08 6.54
C LEU A 11 -1.58 0.61 6.58
N LEU A 12 -1.17 -0.19 5.60
CA LEU A 12 -1.54 -1.61 5.52
C LEU A 12 -0.97 -2.44 6.67
N GLY A 13 0.24 -2.10 7.16
CA GLY A 13 0.85 -2.79 8.29
C GLY A 13 0.06 -2.63 9.58
N ARG A 14 -0.44 -1.42 9.89
CA ARG A 14 -1.33 -1.16 11.03
C ARG A 14 -2.63 -1.93 10.91
N TYR A 15 -3.30 -1.85 9.76
CA TYR A 15 -4.55 -2.59 9.52
C TYR A 15 -4.34 -4.11 9.55
N MET A 16 -3.18 -4.64 9.13
CA MET A 16 -2.85 -6.05 9.27
C MET A 16 -2.65 -6.44 10.73
N PHE A 17 -1.98 -5.61 11.51
CA PHE A 17 -1.78 -5.85 12.94
C PHE A 17 -3.14 -5.89 13.68
N ASP A 18 -4.02 -4.92 13.42
CA ASP A 18 -5.35 -4.86 14.01
C ASP A 18 -6.20 -6.09 13.60
N PHE A 19 -6.14 -6.45 12.31
CA PHE A 19 -6.85 -7.62 11.79
C PHE A 19 -6.40 -8.93 12.44
N LEU A 20 -5.09 -9.11 12.63
CA LEU A 20 -4.55 -10.31 13.27
C LEU A 20 -4.79 -10.33 14.78
N SER A 21 -4.75 -9.17 15.43
CA SER A 21 -5.04 -9.04 16.87
C SER A 21 -6.50 -9.38 17.20
N GLY A 22 -7.43 -9.16 16.28
CA GLY A 22 -8.85 -9.56 16.40
C GLY A 22 -9.09 -11.04 16.10
N LYS A 23 -8.09 -11.78 15.62
CA LYS A 23 -8.12 -13.22 15.39
C LYS A 23 -7.16 -13.90 16.37
N GLU A 24 -7.49 -15.08 16.89
CA GLU A 24 -6.57 -15.90 17.67
C GLU A 24 -5.46 -16.48 16.77
N ALA A 25 -4.64 -15.59 16.20
CA ALA A 25 -3.69 -15.90 15.12
C ALA A 25 -2.31 -16.38 15.61
N GLY A 26 -2.12 -16.58 16.92
CA GLY A 26 -0.82 -16.91 17.51
C GLY A 26 -0.03 -15.67 17.92
N THR A 27 1.31 -15.73 17.89
CA THR A 27 2.17 -14.60 18.27
C THR A 27 2.43 -13.71 17.05
N VAL A 28 2.10 -12.43 17.17
CA VAL A 28 2.38 -11.42 16.14
C VAL A 28 3.56 -10.55 16.59
N PHE A 29 4.52 -10.33 15.71
CA PHE A 29 5.70 -9.49 15.89
C PHE A 29 5.59 -8.28 14.94
N PRO A 30 4.97 -7.16 15.37
CA PRO A 30 4.93 -5.96 14.56
C PRO A 30 6.25 -5.18 14.71
N VAL A 31 6.89 -4.84 13.58
CA VAL A 31 8.09 -3.99 13.56
C VAL A 31 7.90 -2.84 12.58
N ALA A 32 8.29 -1.64 13.00
CA ALA A 32 8.36 -0.48 12.13
C ALA A 32 9.58 -0.59 11.21
N SER A 33 9.46 -0.07 9.99
CA SER A 33 10.54 -0.03 9.00
C SER A 33 11.12 1.37 8.82
N SER A 34 10.71 2.32 9.65
CA SER A 34 11.20 3.70 9.64
C SER A 34 11.94 4.04 10.93
N ASP A 35 12.78 5.06 10.86
CA ASP A 35 13.44 5.67 12.02
C ASP A 35 12.51 6.55 12.87
N LYS A 36 11.27 6.72 12.43
CA LYS A 36 10.24 7.44 13.19
C LYS A 36 9.88 6.63 14.42
N HIS A 37 10.07 7.23 15.60
CA HIS A 37 9.61 6.64 16.85
C HIS A 37 8.08 6.48 16.77
N VAL A 38 7.64 5.24 16.55
CA VAL A 38 6.23 4.87 16.69
C VAL A 38 6.10 4.22 18.07
N ASP A 39 5.33 4.85 18.96
CA ASP A 39 5.15 4.35 20.31
C ASP A 39 4.76 2.86 20.30
N ALA A 40 5.45 2.08 21.10
CA ALA A 40 5.27 0.64 21.27
C ALA A 40 5.72 -0.28 20.11
N LEU A 41 6.29 0.22 19.01
CA LEU A 41 6.88 -0.63 17.96
C LEU A 41 8.41 -0.62 18.03
N GLU A 42 8.99 -1.80 17.88
CA GLU A 42 10.41 -1.91 17.58
C GLU A 42 10.68 -1.42 16.16
N SER A 43 11.71 -0.61 15.96
CA SER A 43 12.15 -0.14 14.64
C SER A 43 13.30 -0.99 14.12
N VAL A 44 13.19 -1.45 12.88
CA VAL A 44 14.24 -2.20 12.17
C VAL A 44 14.45 -1.56 10.79
N MET A 45 15.65 -1.01 10.58
CA MET A 45 16.04 -0.50 9.27
C MET A 45 16.28 -1.67 8.33
N VAL A 46 15.42 -1.84 7.34
CA VAL A 46 15.44 -3.02 6.45
C VAL A 46 16.68 -3.05 5.54
N GLU A 47 17.30 -1.92 5.28
CA GLU A 47 18.58 -1.80 4.55
C GLU A 47 19.81 -2.22 5.36
N ASP A 48 19.66 -2.44 6.67
CA ASP A 48 20.70 -3.01 7.54
C ASP A 48 20.59 -4.54 7.58
N GLU A 49 21.56 -5.23 6.95
CA GLU A 49 21.57 -6.70 6.85
C GLU A 49 21.62 -7.36 8.23
N ASP A 50 22.43 -6.84 9.16
CA ASP A 50 22.60 -7.43 10.49
C ASP A 50 21.34 -7.26 11.34
N ALA A 51 20.67 -6.11 11.25
CA ALA A 51 19.42 -5.85 11.95
C ALA A 51 18.31 -6.80 11.43
N VAL A 52 18.17 -6.96 10.11
CA VAL A 52 17.19 -7.88 9.52
C VAL A 52 17.49 -9.34 9.87
N ARG A 53 18.76 -9.76 9.80
CA ARG A 53 19.16 -11.12 10.20
C ARG A 53 18.81 -11.40 11.66
N SER A 54 19.19 -10.51 12.59
CA SER A 54 18.86 -10.62 14.02
C SER A 54 17.35 -10.68 14.26
N LEU A 55 16.55 -9.91 13.50
CA LEU A 55 15.09 -9.96 13.56
C LEU A 55 14.57 -11.36 13.19
N ILE A 56 15.03 -11.94 12.08
CA ILE A 56 14.61 -13.27 11.62
C ILE A 56 15.05 -14.37 12.58
N GLU A 57 16.30 -14.34 13.07
CA GLU A 57 16.85 -15.31 14.04
C GLU A 57 16.02 -15.36 15.33
N ARG A 58 15.63 -14.21 15.91
CA ARG A 58 14.87 -14.18 17.16
C ARG A 58 13.39 -14.40 17.02
N THR A 59 12.79 -14.02 15.87
CA THR A 59 11.35 -14.19 15.65
C THR A 59 11.00 -15.56 15.07
N VAL A 60 11.88 -16.19 14.30
CA VAL A 60 11.65 -17.49 13.62
C VAL A 60 10.23 -17.57 13.08
N PRO A 61 9.84 -16.68 12.14
CA PRO A 61 8.45 -16.55 11.75
C PRO A 61 8.00 -17.71 10.85
N ASP A 62 6.76 -18.18 11.06
CA ASP A 62 6.09 -19.09 10.11
C ASP A 62 5.56 -18.30 8.90
N ARG A 63 5.23 -17.02 9.14
CA ARG A 63 4.64 -16.12 8.13
C ARG A 63 5.22 -14.72 8.26
N ILE A 64 5.47 -14.07 7.12
CA ILE A 64 5.98 -12.70 7.03
C ILE A 64 5.07 -11.89 6.10
N PHE A 65 4.54 -10.77 6.59
CA PHE A 65 3.94 -9.73 5.75
C PHE A 65 4.94 -8.59 5.63
N TYR A 66 5.26 -8.21 4.38
CA TYR A 66 6.28 -7.22 4.08
C TYR A 66 5.65 -5.98 3.43
N PHE A 67 5.49 -4.93 4.25
CA PHE A 67 4.84 -3.65 3.89
C PHE A 67 5.86 -2.52 3.81
N ILE A 68 6.90 -2.68 3.04
CA ILE A 68 7.79 -1.54 2.80
C ILE A 68 7.12 -0.63 1.78
N ASP A 69 6.43 0.36 2.31
CA ASP A 69 5.81 1.43 1.56
C ASP A 69 6.46 2.75 1.99
N GLN A 70 7.53 3.07 1.31
CA GLN A 70 8.26 4.29 1.56
C GLN A 70 7.61 5.42 0.78
N GLU A 71 6.66 6.08 1.43
CA GLU A 71 6.23 7.42 1.10
C GLU A 71 5.65 7.64 -0.33
N SER A 72 5.28 8.85 -0.65
CA SER A 72 4.62 9.19 -1.92
C SER A 72 5.59 9.10 -3.12
N ILE A 73 5.03 9.01 -4.34
CA ILE A 73 5.80 9.12 -5.59
C ILE A 73 6.64 10.42 -5.61
N SER A 74 6.16 11.51 -4.99
CA SER A 74 6.90 12.75 -4.87
C SER A 74 8.17 12.59 -4.03
N TYR A 75 8.10 11.84 -2.92
CA TYR A 75 9.26 11.51 -2.11
C TYR A 75 10.31 10.71 -2.90
N ALA A 76 9.86 9.78 -3.75
CA ALA A 76 10.76 8.98 -4.57
C ALA A 76 11.53 9.82 -5.62
N TRP A 77 11.02 10.95 -6.04
CA TRP A 77 11.75 11.90 -6.89
C TRP A 77 12.74 12.75 -6.10
N GLU A 78 12.44 13.04 -4.83
CA GLU A 78 13.31 13.85 -3.96
C GLU A 78 14.45 13.02 -3.35
N TYR A 79 14.16 11.75 -2.98
CA TYR A 79 15.09 10.83 -2.31
C TYR A 79 15.15 9.47 -3.01
N PRO A 80 15.59 9.39 -4.28
CA PRO A 80 15.53 8.16 -5.06
C PRO A 80 16.43 7.05 -4.51
N ASP A 81 17.56 7.38 -3.94
CA ASP A 81 18.50 6.47 -3.28
C ASP A 81 17.85 5.76 -2.08
N LYS A 82 17.18 6.50 -1.21
CA LYS A 82 16.47 5.92 -0.05
C LYS A 82 15.37 4.95 -0.46
N VAL A 83 14.62 5.27 -1.52
CA VAL A 83 13.56 4.40 -2.03
C VAL A 83 14.15 3.11 -2.60
N VAL A 84 15.22 3.19 -3.37
CA VAL A 84 15.91 2.03 -3.92
C VAL A 84 16.50 1.16 -2.81
N ASP A 85 17.15 1.76 -1.82
CA ASP A 85 17.73 1.05 -0.67
C ASP A 85 16.64 0.31 0.13
N ALA A 86 15.57 0.99 0.50
CA ALA A 86 14.50 0.38 1.27
C ALA A 86 13.78 -0.74 0.48
N GLN A 87 13.42 -0.50 -0.78
CA GLN A 87 12.65 -1.47 -1.58
C GLN A 87 13.51 -2.64 -2.07
N ILE A 88 14.67 -2.37 -2.65
CA ILE A 88 15.48 -3.41 -3.29
C ILE A 88 16.43 -4.05 -2.27
N LYS A 89 17.28 -3.25 -1.62
CA LYS A 89 18.25 -3.77 -0.64
C LYS A 89 17.55 -4.37 0.57
N GLY A 90 16.50 -3.68 1.10
CA GLY A 90 15.72 -4.19 2.22
C GLY A 90 15.05 -5.54 1.92
N SER A 91 14.49 -5.70 0.72
CA SER A 91 13.92 -7.00 0.30
C SER A 91 14.99 -8.08 0.15
N LEU A 92 16.15 -7.73 -0.41
CA LEU A 92 17.28 -8.64 -0.53
C LEU A 92 17.73 -9.13 0.84
N ASN A 93 17.88 -8.23 1.81
CA ASN A 93 18.27 -8.56 3.17
C ASN A 93 17.28 -9.54 3.83
N LEU A 94 15.98 -9.31 3.66
CA LEU A 94 14.93 -10.20 4.17
C LEU A 94 15.01 -11.59 3.53
N LEU A 95 15.05 -11.64 2.19
CA LEU A 95 15.14 -12.91 1.44
C LEU A 95 16.39 -13.72 1.80
N GLU A 96 17.54 -13.05 1.93
CA GLU A 96 18.80 -13.68 2.37
C GLU A 96 18.74 -14.17 3.81
N ALA A 97 18.15 -13.41 4.72
CA ALA A 97 18.00 -13.84 6.12
C ALA A 97 17.13 -15.11 6.21
N VAL A 98 15.95 -15.11 5.56
CA VAL A 98 15.07 -16.30 5.53
C VAL A 98 15.78 -17.51 4.90
N ARG A 99 16.51 -17.30 3.78
CA ARG A 99 17.25 -18.36 3.08
C ARG A 99 18.40 -18.92 3.93
N LYS A 100 19.23 -18.06 4.53
CA LYS A 100 20.41 -18.45 5.32
C LYS A 100 20.01 -19.20 6.59
N GLU A 101 18.89 -18.80 7.22
CA GLU A 101 18.33 -19.50 8.38
C GLU A 101 17.58 -20.80 8.02
N GLY A 102 17.43 -21.13 6.75
CA GLY A 102 16.73 -22.34 6.29
C GLY A 102 15.25 -22.39 6.67
N LEU A 103 14.62 -21.24 6.88
CA LEU A 103 13.22 -21.17 7.31
C LEU A 103 12.26 -21.47 6.17
N GLN A 104 11.15 -22.13 6.51
CA GLN A 104 10.05 -22.41 5.59
C GLN A 104 8.92 -21.37 5.77
N SER A 105 9.31 -20.12 5.97
CA SER A 105 8.37 -19.02 6.17
C SER A 105 7.61 -18.70 4.88
N ARG A 106 6.27 -18.55 4.98
CA ARG A 106 5.46 -17.95 3.92
C ARG A 106 5.67 -16.45 3.92
N LEU A 107 6.26 -15.90 2.85
CA LEU A 107 6.43 -14.47 2.66
C LEU A 107 5.34 -13.91 1.74
N VAL A 108 4.56 -12.94 2.22
CA VAL A 108 3.63 -12.13 1.40
C VAL A 108 4.27 -10.76 1.18
N LEU A 109 4.70 -10.51 -0.04
CA LEU A 109 5.32 -9.26 -0.46
C LEU A 109 4.27 -8.35 -1.11
N VAL A 110 4.19 -7.10 -0.64
CA VAL A 110 3.24 -6.12 -1.20
C VAL A 110 3.94 -5.26 -2.24
N GLY A 111 3.56 -5.49 -3.50
CA GLY A 111 3.86 -4.67 -4.65
C GLY A 111 2.84 -3.54 -4.84
N SER A 112 2.82 -2.93 -6.02
CA SER A 112 1.99 -1.78 -6.34
C SER A 112 1.37 -1.84 -7.73
N GLY A 113 0.14 -1.38 -7.89
CA GLY A 113 -0.47 -1.15 -9.20
C GLY A 113 0.29 -0.11 -10.04
N ASP A 114 1.07 0.78 -9.42
CA ASP A 114 1.91 1.75 -10.12
C ASP A 114 3.05 1.09 -10.94
N GLU A 115 3.32 -0.19 -10.73
CA GLU A 115 4.28 -0.99 -11.52
C GLU A 115 3.86 -1.13 -12.99
N TYR A 116 2.55 -1.16 -13.27
CA TYR A 116 2.04 -1.17 -14.64
C TYR A 116 2.33 0.13 -15.38
N GLY A 117 2.48 1.24 -14.66
CA GLY A 117 2.84 2.54 -15.20
C GLY A 117 1.77 3.09 -16.14
N ARG A 118 2.18 3.51 -17.35
CA ARG A 118 1.26 4.17 -18.27
C ARG A 118 0.35 3.16 -18.96
N ILE A 119 -0.93 3.21 -18.64
CA ILE A 119 -1.99 2.35 -19.16
C ILE A 119 -2.99 3.20 -19.94
N GLY A 120 -3.47 2.70 -21.08
CA GLY A 120 -4.55 3.29 -21.88
C GLY A 120 -5.94 2.98 -21.30
N PHE A 121 -6.93 3.78 -21.69
CA PHE A 121 -8.32 3.57 -21.29
C PHE A 121 -8.95 2.29 -21.87
N ASP A 122 -8.39 1.73 -22.93
CA ASP A 122 -8.79 0.49 -23.59
C ASP A 122 -8.05 -0.74 -23.05
N GLU A 123 -7.09 -0.53 -22.13
CA GLU A 123 -6.28 -1.61 -21.54
C GLU A 123 -6.71 -1.99 -20.10
N VAL A 124 -7.67 -1.27 -19.53
CA VAL A 124 -8.18 -1.56 -18.18
C VAL A 124 -9.45 -2.43 -18.21
N PRO A 125 -9.69 -3.26 -17.19
CA PRO A 125 -8.84 -3.49 -16.02
C PRO A 125 -7.60 -4.35 -16.37
N VAL A 126 -6.43 -4.02 -15.80
CA VAL A 126 -5.17 -4.70 -16.10
C VAL A 126 -5.05 -6.04 -15.40
N LYS A 127 -4.59 -7.05 -16.12
CA LYS A 127 -4.24 -8.38 -15.60
C LYS A 127 -2.77 -8.42 -15.15
N GLU A 128 -2.43 -9.43 -14.37
CA GLU A 128 -1.05 -9.66 -13.91
C GLU A 128 -0.06 -9.86 -15.06
N THR A 129 -0.52 -10.26 -16.23
CA THR A 129 0.28 -10.47 -17.45
C THR A 129 0.50 -9.18 -18.27
N HIS A 130 -0.12 -8.06 -17.87
CA HIS A 130 0.08 -6.79 -18.58
C HIS A 130 1.55 -6.34 -18.47
N PRO A 131 2.16 -5.79 -19.54
CA PRO A 131 3.52 -5.26 -19.50
C PRO A 131 3.72 -4.21 -18.40
N LEU A 132 4.91 -4.19 -17.79
CA LEU A 132 5.29 -3.19 -16.80
C LEU A 132 5.99 -2.03 -17.51
N LEU A 133 5.40 -0.84 -17.42
CA LEU A 133 5.89 0.41 -18.03
C LEU A 133 6.05 1.50 -16.96
N PRO A 134 7.00 1.33 -16.02
CA PRO A 134 7.13 2.20 -14.85
C PRO A 134 7.32 3.67 -15.23
N THR A 135 6.71 4.57 -14.46
CA THR A 135 6.74 6.02 -14.69
C THR A 135 7.41 6.80 -13.55
N SER A 136 7.96 6.11 -12.55
CA SER A 136 8.63 6.71 -11.40
C SER A 136 9.74 5.82 -10.86
N VAL A 137 10.67 6.39 -10.09
CA VAL A 137 11.69 5.63 -9.36
C VAL A 137 11.04 4.63 -8.40
N TYR A 138 9.92 5.01 -7.77
CA TYR A 138 9.14 4.13 -6.92
C TYR A 138 8.68 2.87 -7.65
N SER A 139 8.04 3.01 -8.81
CA SER A 139 7.56 1.86 -9.58
C SER A 139 8.71 0.99 -10.11
N VAL A 140 9.85 1.57 -10.50
CA VAL A 140 11.06 0.81 -10.86
C VAL A 140 11.57 -0.01 -9.67
N ALA A 141 11.63 0.59 -8.48
CA ALA A 141 12.09 -0.10 -7.27
C ALA A 141 11.13 -1.24 -6.86
N LYS A 142 9.81 -1.03 -6.97
CA LYS A 142 8.80 -2.08 -6.73
C LYS A 142 8.93 -3.25 -7.71
N ILE A 143 9.13 -2.98 -8.99
CA ILE A 143 9.40 -4.02 -10.00
C ILE A 143 10.68 -4.78 -9.66
N GLY A 144 11.76 -4.09 -9.27
CA GLY A 144 13.01 -4.72 -8.85
C GLY A 144 12.83 -5.63 -7.64
N GLN A 145 12.08 -5.19 -6.64
CA GLN A 145 11.68 -5.97 -5.47
C GLN A 145 10.92 -7.24 -5.86
N GLU A 146 9.91 -7.12 -6.72
CA GLU A 146 9.11 -8.23 -7.22
C GLU A 146 9.96 -9.26 -7.98
N MET A 147 10.74 -8.79 -8.96
CA MET A 147 11.60 -9.66 -9.79
C MET A 147 12.63 -10.41 -8.95
N MET A 148 13.22 -9.74 -7.95
CA MET A 148 14.15 -10.37 -7.01
C MET A 148 13.45 -11.45 -6.18
N THR A 149 12.26 -11.17 -5.68
CA THR A 149 11.47 -12.14 -4.90
C THR A 149 11.11 -13.38 -5.72
N GLN A 150 10.70 -13.19 -6.98
CA GLN A 150 10.42 -14.30 -7.90
C GLN A 150 11.69 -15.11 -8.22
N LEU A 151 12.85 -14.44 -8.37
CA LEU A 151 14.13 -15.10 -8.62
C LEU A 151 14.52 -15.99 -7.43
N TYR A 152 14.34 -15.51 -6.19
CA TYR A 152 14.63 -16.28 -4.97
C TYR A 152 13.71 -17.50 -4.83
N HIS A 153 12.44 -17.37 -5.18
CA HIS A 153 11.55 -18.53 -5.28
C HIS A 153 12.08 -19.57 -6.29
N LYS A 154 12.36 -19.14 -7.52
CA LYS A 154 12.81 -20.04 -8.60
C LYS A 154 14.15 -20.71 -8.30
N THR A 155 15.08 -19.99 -7.65
CA THR A 155 16.45 -20.46 -7.43
C THR A 155 16.57 -21.27 -6.14
N TYR A 156 15.90 -20.85 -5.08
CA TYR A 156 16.09 -21.41 -3.74
C TYR A 156 14.82 -22.05 -3.17
N GLY A 157 13.70 -21.98 -3.86
CA GLY A 157 12.44 -22.58 -3.41
C GLY A 157 11.77 -21.84 -2.25
N LEU A 158 12.09 -20.54 -2.02
CA LEU A 158 11.44 -19.78 -0.96
C LEU A 158 9.93 -19.71 -1.22
N ASP A 159 9.15 -19.87 -0.16
CA ASP A 159 7.68 -19.79 -0.21
C ASP A 159 7.23 -18.34 -0.20
N VAL A 160 7.08 -17.74 -1.39
CA VAL A 160 6.74 -16.32 -1.58
C VAL A 160 5.45 -16.18 -2.36
N VAL A 161 4.63 -15.19 -1.99
CA VAL A 161 3.45 -14.75 -2.75
C VAL A 161 3.52 -13.25 -2.89
N ILE A 162 3.23 -12.73 -4.07
CA ILE A 162 3.30 -11.31 -4.38
C ILE A 162 1.89 -10.77 -4.60
N ALA A 163 1.59 -9.60 -4.02
CA ALA A 163 0.32 -8.92 -4.19
C ALA A 163 0.55 -7.49 -4.66
N ARG A 164 0.18 -7.15 -5.91
CA ARG A 164 0.16 -5.77 -6.38
C ARG A 164 -1.10 -5.09 -5.86
N SER A 165 -0.94 -4.22 -4.86
CA SER A 165 -2.03 -3.44 -4.26
C SER A 165 -2.35 -2.19 -5.08
N PHE A 166 -3.65 -1.84 -5.18
CA PHE A 166 -4.13 -0.74 -6.00
C PHE A 166 -4.87 0.29 -5.14
N ASN A 167 -4.30 1.49 -5.01
CA ASN A 167 -4.95 2.70 -4.49
C ASN A 167 -5.79 2.48 -3.21
N GLU A 168 -5.22 1.87 -2.22
CA GLU A 168 -5.84 1.67 -0.92
C GLU A 168 -6.09 3.01 -0.21
N ILE A 169 -7.24 3.10 0.46
CA ILE A 169 -7.63 4.24 1.30
C ILE A 169 -8.21 3.73 2.62
N ALA A 170 -7.98 4.48 3.69
CA ALA A 170 -8.60 4.20 5.00
C ALA A 170 -8.36 5.36 5.98
N PRO A 171 -9.12 5.44 7.09
CA PRO A 171 -8.81 6.29 8.23
C PRO A 171 -7.36 6.15 8.70
N GLY A 172 -6.71 7.24 9.04
CA GLY A 172 -5.29 7.26 9.44
C GLY A 172 -4.30 7.23 8.27
N GLN A 173 -4.75 7.24 7.01
CA GLN A 173 -3.87 7.45 5.86
C GLN A 173 -3.27 8.87 5.90
N ALA A 174 -1.98 9.00 5.57
CA ALA A 174 -1.30 10.29 5.57
C ALA A 174 -1.93 11.29 4.56
N ASP A 175 -1.93 12.56 4.91
CA ASP A 175 -2.55 13.66 4.15
C ASP A 175 -1.87 14.00 2.81
N ARG A 176 -0.67 13.45 2.57
CA ARG A 176 0.01 13.54 1.27
C ARG A 176 -0.71 12.74 0.16
N TYR A 177 -1.59 11.81 0.49
CA TYR A 177 -2.45 11.08 -0.44
C TYR A 177 -3.74 11.86 -0.71
N ALA A 178 -4.19 11.88 -1.96
CA ALA A 178 -5.22 12.80 -2.44
C ALA A 178 -6.52 12.75 -1.60
N VAL A 179 -7.08 11.55 -1.37
CA VAL A 179 -8.35 11.39 -0.64
C VAL A 179 -8.20 11.87 0.81
N SER A 180 -7.15 11.42 1.50
CA SER A 180 -6.85 11.79 2.87
C SER A 180 -6.58 13.30 3.00
N GLY A 181 -5.79 13.86 2.07
CA GLY A 181 -5.50 15.30 2.03
C GLY A 181 -6.74 16.16 1.76
N PHE A 182 -7.72 15.68 1.00
CA PHE A 182 -9.00 16.37 0.84
C PHE A 182 -9.82 16.33 2.12
N CYS A 183 -9.93 15.16 2.76
CA CYS A 183 -10.64 15.02 4.04
C CYS A 183 -10.05 15.94 5.11
N ARG A 184 -8.70 15.96 5.24
CA ARG A 184 -8.03 16.87 6.16
C ARG A 184 -8.35 18.34 5.88
N GLN A 185 -8.17 18.79 4.62
CA GLN A 185 -8.44 20.18 4.26
C GLN A 185 -9.91 20.56 4.50
N VAL A 186 -10.86 19.65 4.23
CA VAL A 186 -12.28 19.88 4.53
C VAL A 186 -12.52 20.02 6.02
N ALA A 187 -11.97 19.14 6.86
CA ALA A 187 -12.06 19.22 8.31
C ALA A 187 -11.46 20.53 8.87
N GLU A 188 -10.28 20.96 8.35
CA GLU A 188 -9.67 22.25 8.70
C GLU A 188 -10.56 23.45 8.31
N LEU A 189 -11.20 23.39 7.14
CA LEU A 189 -12.08 24.45 6.65
C LEU A 189 -13.43 24.49 7.41
N GLU A 190 -13.93 23.36 7.88
CA GLU A 190 -15.10 23.29 8.77
C GLU A 190 -14.81 23.97 10.12
N ARG A 191 -13.59 23.75 10.65
CA ARG A 191 -13.15 24.32 11.92
C ARG A 191 -12.83 25.82 11.81
N ASP A 192 -12.19 26.24 10.71
CA ASP A 192 -11.84 27.64 10.45
C ASP A 192 -12.46 28.14 9.14
N ARG A 193 -13.69 28.65 9.23
CA ARG A 193 -14.46 29.17 8.09
C ARG A 193 -13.94 30.49 7.53
N SER A 194 -12.91 31.10 8.12
CA SER A 194 -12.23 32.26 7.54
C SER A 194 -11.40 31.88 6.30
N ARG A 195 -11.01 30.61 6.20
CA ARG A 195 -10.38 30.02 5.01
C ARG A 195 -11.47 29.54 4.06
N ASN A 196 -11.23 29.67 2.75
CA ASN A 196 -12.20 29.20 1.76
C ASN A 196 -11.55 28.53 0.54
N LYS A 197 -10.27 28.14 0.63
CA LYS A 197 -9.54 27.51 -0.48
C LYS A 197 -9.19 26.07 -0.16
N LEU A 198 -9.48 25.17 -1.12
CA LEU A 198 -9.08 23.78 -1.11
C LEU A 198 -8.10 23.53 -2.22
N LEU A 199 -6.88 23.08 -1.87
CA LEU A 199 -5.77 22.89 -2.79
C LEU A 199 -5.78 21.49 -3.37
N VAL A 200 -5.76 21.38 -4.70
CA VAL A 200 -5.85 20.10 -5.42
C VAL A 200 -4.75 19.93 -6.45
N GLY A 201 -4.41 18.68 -6.76
CA GLY A 201 -3.61 18.30 -7.92
C GLY A 201 -4.46 18.05 -9.16
N ASN A 202 -4.10 17.02 -9.94
CA ASN A 202 -4.85 16.63 -11.11
C ASN A 202 -6.13 15.86 -10.73
N LEU A 203 -7.29 16.48 -10.95
CA LEU A 203 -8.60 15.92 -10.64
C LEU A 203 -9.15 14.99 -11.72
N ASN A 204 -8.52 14.94 -12.91
CA ASN A 204 -9.04 14.19 -14.06
C ASN A 204 -8.59 12.73 -14.10
N VAL A 205 -7.57 12.36 -13.33
CA VAL A 205 -7.12 10.98 -13.26
C VAL A 205 -8.16 10.10 -12.60
N ARG A 206 -8.24 8.84 -13.05
CA ARG A 206 -9.20 7.87 -12.55
C ARG A 206 -8.49 6.78 -11.76
N ARG A 207 -9.03 6.42 -10.61
CA ARG A 207 -8.49 5.37 -9.72
C ARG A 207 -9.59 4.46 -9.23
N ALA A 208 -9.30 3.18 -9.18
CA ALA A 208 -10.15 2.19 -8.53
C ALA A 208 -9.74 2.09 -7.05
N PHE A 209 -10.30 3.00 -6.24
CA PHE A 209 -10.01 3.03 -4.80
C PHE A 209 -10.59 1.82 -4.09
N ILE A 210 -9.82 1.26 -3.16
CA ILE A 210 -10.21 0.13 -2.33
C ILE A 210 -9.92 0.42 -0.85
N ASP A 211 -10.78 -0.10 0.03
CA ASP A 211 -10.56 0.00 1.47
C ASP A 211 -9.38 -0.86 1.92
N ALA A 212 -8.50 -0.33 2.78
CA ALA A 212 -7.35 -1.05 3.32
C ALA A 212 -7.75 -2.35 4.04
N ARG A 213 -8.93 -2.41 4.65
CA ARG A 213 -9.47 -3.62 5.31
C ARG A 213 -9.72 -4.75 4.31
N ASP A 214 -10.19 -4.41 3.10
CA ASP A 214 -10.37 -5.38 2.01
C ASP A 214 -9.03 -5.88 1.47
N VAL A 215 -8.04 -4.99 1.37
CA VAL A 215 -6.66 -5.36 0.96
C VAL A 215 -6.05 -6.32 1.98
N VAL A 216 -6.09 -5.97 3.27
CA VAL A 216 -5.55 -6.80 4.35
C VAL A 216 -6.19 -8.18 4.38
N ARG A 217 -7.51 -8.27 4.16
CA ARG A 217 -8.23 -9.55 4.05
C ARG A 217 -7.75 -10.37 2.85
N ALA A 218 -7.49 -9.73 1.70
CA ALA A 218 -6.91 -10.42 0.54
C ALA A 218 -5.50 -10.94 0.84
N LEU A 219 -4.64 -10.13 1.44
CA LEU A 219 -3.27 -10.52 1.80
C LEU A 219 -3.25 -11.69 2.79
N TYR A 220 -4.15 -11.68 3.77
CA TYR A 220 -4.30 -12.79 4.69
C TYR A 220 -4.72 -14.09 3.97
N LEU A 221 -5.69 -14.02 3.06
CA LEU A 221 -6.11 -15.17 2.27
C LEU A 221 -5.01 -15.67 1.33
N LEU A 222 -4.22 -14.77 0.76
CA LEU A 222 -3.04 -15.11 -0.04
C LEU A 222 -1.94 -15.79 0.80
N ALA A 223 -1.77 -15.36 2.06
CA ALA A 223 -0.87 -16.04 2.97
C ALA A 223 -1.33 -17.47 3.29
N GLU A 224 -2.64 -17.73 3.34
CA GLU A 224 -3.21 -19.05 3.62
C GLU A 224 -3.21 -19.97 2.38
N LYS A 225 -3.55 -19.43 1.21
CA LYS A 225 -3.91 -20.22 0.02
C LYS A 225 -3.16 -19.83 -1.24
N GLY A 226 -2.35 -18.77 -1.22
CA GLY A 226 -1.61 -18.30 -2.38
C GLY A 226 -0.65 -19.38 -2.92
N ILE A 227 -0.51 -19.46 -4.23
CA ILE A 227 0.43 -20.37 -4.86
C ILE A 227 1.84 -19.78 -4.75
N ALA A 228 2.79 -20.56 -4.24
CA ALA A 228 4.18 -20.10 -4.09
C ALA A 228 4.79 -19.68 -5.44
N GLY A 229 5.45 -18.54 -5.44
CA GLY A 229 6.03 -17.92 -6.64
C GLY A 229 5.04 -17.14 -7.50
N ASP A 230 3.77 -17.14 -7.14
CA ASP A 230 2.72 -16.51 -7.93
C ASP A 230 2.45 -15.05 -7.49
N LEU A 231 1.84 -14.30 -8.40
CA LEU A 231 1.55 -12.88 -8.31
C LEU A 231 0.05 -12.64 -8.50
N TYR A 232 -0.53 -11.75 -7.70
CA TYR A 232 -1.95 -11.43 -7.72
C TYR A 232 -2.20 -9.92 -7.66
N ASN A 233 -3.12 -9.43 -8.46
CA ASN A 233 -3.67 -8.09 -8.30
C ASN A 233 -4.67 -8.06 -7.15
N VAL A 234 -4.57 -7.00 -6.31
CA VAL A 234 -5.49 -6.73 -5.20
C VAL A 234 -6.04 -5.33 -5.34
N GLY A 235 -7.29 -5.20 -5.81
CA GLY A 235 -7.90 -3.91 -6.11
C GLY A 235 -9.35 -4.02 -6.56
N ARG A 236 -9.78 -3.04 -7.34
CA ARG A 236 -11.11 -3.00 -7.96
C ARG A 236 -10.99 -2.75 -9.47
N SER A 237 -12.02 -3.16 -10.21
CA SER A 237 -12.12 -3.03 -11.68
C SER A 237 -12.95 -1.82 -12.13
N ASN A 238 -13.40 -0.98 -11.20
CA ASN A 238 -14.20 0.19 -11.52
C ASN A 238 -13.61 1.44 -10.86
N SER A 239 -13.10 2.34 -11.67
CA SER A 239 -12.53 3.59 -11.22
C SER A 239 -13.53 4.73 -11.20
N ILE A 240 -13.24 5.70 -10.35
CA ILE A 240 -13.84 7.03 -10.38
C ILE A 240 -12.74 8.08 -10.55
N SER A 241 -13.10 9.27 -11.04
CA SER A 241 -12.16 10.38 -11.10
C SER A 241 -11.87 10.92 -9.69
N VAL A 242 -10.70 11.50 -9.52
CA VAL A 242 -10.36 12.22 -8.28
C VAL A 242 -11.31 13.40 -8.05
N ARG A 243 -11.89 13.96 -9.13
CA ARG A 243 -12.98 14.94 -9.06
C ARG A 243 -14.22 14.37 -8.38
N GLU A 244 -14.69 13.21 -8.82
CA GLU A 244 -15.86 12.56 -8.22
C GLU A 244 -15.64 12.22 -6.74
N VAL A 245 -14.40 11.84 -6.35
CA VAL A 245 -14.06 11.64 -4.93
C VAL A 245 -14.20 12.95 -4.14
N LEU A 246 -13.66 14.05 -4.67
CA LEU A 246 -13.78 15.36 -4.02
C LEU A 246 -15.24 15.79 -3.89
N ASP A 247 -16.06 15.55 -4.92
CA ASP A 247 -17.48 15.88 -4.91
C ASP A 247 -18.25 15.04 -3.86
N ILE A 248 -17.86 13.77 -3.66
CA ILE A 248 -18.41 12.92 -2.57
C ILE A 248 -18.07 13.54 -1.21
N ILE A 249 -16.81 13.93 -0.97
CA ILE A 249 -16.38 14.54 0.30
C ILE A 249 -17.14 15.86 0.54
N LEU A 250 -17.22 16.73 -0.48
CA LEU A 250 -17.94 18.00 -0.39
C LEU A 250 -19.47 17.83 -0.21
N GLY A 251 -20.00 16.68 -0.65
CA GLY A 251 -21.39 16.30 -0.39
C GLY A 251 -21.69 15.92 1.07
N MET A 252 -20.64 15.66 1.89
CA MET A 252 -20.75 15.30 3.30
C MET A 252 -20.58 16.50 4.25
N THR A 253 -20.47 17.71 3.70
CA THR A 253 -20.25 18.96 4.44
C THR A 253 -21.09 20.10 3.87
N ASP A 254 -21.28 21.16 4.66
CA ASP A 254 -21.97 22.38 4.25
C ASP A 254 -21.03 23.47 3.68
N ILE A 255 -19.71 23.28 3.75
CA ILE A 255 -18.75 24.22 3.18
C ILE A 255 -18.72 24.16 1.65
N ARG A 256 -18.39 25.30 1.03
CA ARG A 256 -18.25 25.42 -0.43
C ARG A 256 -16.97 26.19 -0.75
N PRO A 257 -15.78 25.55 -0.61
CA PRO A 257 -14.52 26.21 -0.84
C PRO A 257 -14.26 26.47 -2.33
N GLU A 258 -13.44 27.48 -2.60
CA GLU A 258 -12.82 27.68 -3.90
C GLU A 258 -11.80 26.54 -4.15
N ILE A 259 -11.97 25.81 -5.25
CA ILE A 259 -11.04 24.74 -5.65
C ILE A 259 -9.87 25.37 -6.42
N VAL A 260 -8.67 25.27 -5.85
CA VAL A 260 -7.44 25.89 -6.42
C VAL A 260 -6.42 24.80 -6.79
N SER A 261 -6.02 24.76 -8.05
CA SER A 261 -4.96 23.88 -8.49
C SER A 261 -3.60 24.35 -7.95
N ALA A 262 -2.90 23.48 -7.24
CA ALA A 262 -1.59 23.70 -6.67
C ALA A 262 -0.52 22.96 -7.49
N LYS A 263 0.48 23.69 -8.01
CA LYS A 263 1.50 23.14 -8.93
C LYS A 263 2.36 22.05 -8.27
N ASP A 264 2.64 22.18 -6.99
CA ASP A 264 3.40 21.22 -6.18
C ASP A 264 2.65 19.90 -5.94
N LYS A 265 1.33 19.88 -6.16
CA LYS A 265 0.47 18.68 -6.10
C LYS A 265 0.25 18.00 -7.45
N VAL A 266 0.82 18.54 -8.53
CA VAL A 266 0.71 17.95 -9.88
C VAL A 266 1.94 17.10 -10.14
N ARG A 267 1.74 15.81 -10.42
CA ARG A 267 2.82 14.87 -10.76
C ARG A 267 3.45 15.22 -12.11
N GLN A 268 4.75 15.00 -12.27
CA GLN A 268 5.47 15.20 -13.54
C GLN A 268 4.95 14.26 -14.64
N ILE A 269 4.70 13.00 -14.27
CA ILE A 269 4.08 11.99 -15.13
C ILE A 269 2.91 11.42 -14.35
N ASP A 270 1.72 11.52 -14.93
CA ASP A 270 0.50 11.00 -14.30
C ASP A 270 -0.04 9.81 -15.09
N ILE A 271 -0.49 8.80 -14.38
CA ILE A 271 -1.19 7.64 -14.95
C ILE A 271 -2.66 8.04 -15.10
N PRO A 272 -3.22 8.07 -16.32
CA PRO A 272 -4.58 8.59 -16.53
C PRO A 272 -5.66 7.75 -15.87
N ILE A 273 -5.50 6.43 -15.90
CA ILE A 273 -6.45 5.47 -15.32
C ILE A 273 -5.71 4.28 -14.72
N LEU A 274 -6.22 3.75 -13.60
CA LEU A 274 -5.67 2.55 -12.97
C LEU A 274 -6.80 1.71 -12.37
N GLU A 275 -7.02 0.51 -12.94
CA GLU A 275 -8.03 -0.47 -12.51
C GLU A 275 -7.44 -1.88 -12.54
N ALA A 276 -7.76 -2.70 -11.53
CA ALA A 276 -7.24 -4.04 -11.39
C ALA A 276 -8.21 -5.11 -11.88
N ASP A 277 -7.75 -6.02 -12.73
CA ASP A 277 -8.41 -7.31 -12.89
C ASP A 277 -7.97 -8.25 -11.76
N CYS A 278 -8.88 -8.57 -10.86
CA CYS A 278 -8.64 -9.46 -9.72
C CYS A 278 -9.21 -10.88 -9.94
N SER A 279 -9.50 -11.27 -11.17
CA SER A 279 -10.11 -12.58 -11.50
C SER A 279 -9.23 -13.72 -11.01
N LYS A 280 -7.90 -13.60 -11.09
CA LYS A 280 -6.94 -14.59 -10.62
C LYS A 280 -7.05 -14.80 -9.11
N LEU A 281 -7.08 -13.72 -8.33
CA LEU A 281 -7.29 -13.77 -6.88
C LEU A 281 -8.65 -14.41 -6.55
N LYS A 282 -9.72 -13.96 -7.19
CA LYS A 282 -11.08 -14.45 -6.97
C LYS A 282 -11.26 -15.92 -7.32
N SER A 283 -10.54 -16.42 -8.32
CA SER A 283 -10.57 -17.83 -8.69
C SER A 283 -9.86 -18.73 -7.68
N LEU A 284 -8.93 -18.19 -6.90
CA LEU A 284 -8.15 -18.92 -5.90
C LEU A 284 -8.84 -18.92 -4.53
N VAL A 285 -9.42 -17.78 -4.15
CA VAL A 285 -10.03 -17.57 -2.83
C VAL A 285 -11.36 -16.86 -2.96
N ASP A 286 -12.29 -17.16 -2.06
CA ASP A 286 -13.59 -16.48 -1.97
C ASP A 286 -13.38 -15.08 -1.37
N TRP A 287 -12.96 -14.13 -2.24
CA TRP A 287 -12.68 -12.74 -1.87
C TRP A 287 -13.39 -11.77 -2.81
N GLU A 288 -14.10 -10.84 -2.20
CA GLU A 288 -14.68 -9.66 -2.84
C GLU A 288 -14.52 -8.45 -1.91
N PRO A 289 -14.34 -7.24 -2.45
CA PRO A 289 -14.37 -6.03 -1.64
C PRO A 289 -15.71 -5.90 -0.91
N GLN A 290 -15.68 -5.69 0.40
CA GLN A 290 -16.87 -5.60 1.26
C GLN A 290 -17.22 -4.16 1.65
N TYR A 291 -16.21 -3.27 1.66
CA TYR A 291 -16.40 -1.89 2.09
C TYR A 291 -16.79 -1.00 0.90
N ASP A 292 -17.88 -0.26 1.06
CA ASP A 292 -18.30 0.74 0.08
C ASP A 292 -17.40 1.99 0.14
N LEU A 293 -17.10 2.55 -1.04
CA LEU A 293 -16.20 3.70 -1.16
C LEU A 293 -16.69 4.93 -0.37
N LYS A 294 -18.00 5.21 -0.39
CA LYS A 294 -18.55 6.36 0.33
C LYS A 294 -18.42 6.18 1.84
N THR A 295 -18.64 4.98 2.33
CA THR A 295 -18.45 4.62 3.74
C THR A 295 -17.01 4.84 4.16
N THR A 296 -16.04 4.34 3.40
CA THR A 296 -14.62 4.54 3.69
C THR A 296 -14.24 6.03 3.69
N ILE A 297 -14.72 6.80 2.69
CA ILE A 297 -14.47 8.24 2.61
C ILE A 297 -15.10 8.98 3.82
N HIS A 298 -16.30 8.60 4.21
CA HIS A 298 -16.95 9.17 5.40
C HIS A 298 -16.14 8.93 6.66
N GLU A 299 -15.72 7.69 6.90
CA GLU A 299 -14.87 7.34 8.04
C GLU A 299 -13.52 8.10 8.02
N MET A 300 -12.93 8.31 6.83
CA MET A 300 -11.72 9.12 6.68
C MET A 300 -11.96 10.59 7.02
N LEU A 301 -13.11 11.14 6.64
CA LEU A 301 -13.48 12.53 6.99
C LEU A 301 -13.69 12.67 8.49
N GLU A 302 -14.43 11.75 9.14
CA GLU A 302 -14.60 11.75 10.60
C GLU A 302 -13.25 11.64 11.32
N TYR A 303 -12.37 10.73 10.86
CA TYR A 303 -11.01 10.63 11.41
C TYR A 303 -10.30 11.99 11.41
N TRP A 304 -10.36 12.75 10.31
CA TRP A 304 -9.71 14.05 10.24
C TRP A 304 -10.43 15.14 11.05
N ARG A 305 -11.77 15.07 11.20
CA ARG A 305 -12.52 15.96 12.10
C ARG A 305 -12.06 15.84 13.55
N ASP A 306 -11.69 14.62 13.96
CA ASP A 306 -11.19 14.34 15.31
C ASP A 306 -9.70 14.69 15.49
N ASN A 307 -8.92 14.84 14.40
CA ASN A 307 -7.46 14.96 14.44
C ASN A 307 -6.88 16.27 13.88
N VAL A 308 -7.69 17.31 13.62
CA VAL A 308 -7.25 18.65 13.16
C VAL A 308 -7.53 19.77 14.16
#